data_cbc5547b9e697a91e90f6199ee401156
#
_entry.id   cbc5547b9e697a91e90f6199ee401156
#
_cell.length_a   1.000
_cell.length_b   1.000
_cell.length_c   1.000
_cell.angle_alpha   90.00
_cell.angle_beta   90.00
_cell.angle_gamma   90.00
#
_symmetry.space_group_name_H-M   'P 1'
#
loop_
_entity.id
_entity.type
_entity.pdbx_description
1 polymer ?
#
loop_
_entity_poly.entity_id
_entity_poly.type
_entity_poly.pdbx_seq_one_letter_code
_entity_poly.pdbx_strand_id
1 'polypeptide(L)'
;MTKMPQTHITDVEVHIIQPPFQDFNAAAIARYHGKVFQHRTVFVLKTDDGLEGIGESVGAVDNDDALREKYIGTSPFDWVNAETDLALNSALYDLMGKHLGLPAWKLMGPQVRAWIPVAAWSVSREPEAMAEEVMQAAGRGYTWLKYHVDEVQNVIRQTEAMQRVAPPGFRIHYDFNANSDYYSIRPVLTELECFSIAGRFEDVVPSSDEDGYRMLREQCTLPIILHHGPSHLLVEKIVDGYMGGHAPIGPALKAGALAEATNTPIMYQQSGGTINQAFLAQEVAVIKKATIDHVNICHLWKEDVTTESMPVVSGSVQVPEGPGIGVTLDRERLEACKAPQPSPPPSLVRMRYDDGLTIYLRHEPDQPGHHDDMRFVERLHGFKVPGPPPSYVSDIVTDFWEGEDDRERFDRLWIDTEKVPVWTTAADN
;
A
#
# COMPACT_ATOMS: atom_id res chain seq x y z
N MET A 1 35.71 -21.27 26.40
CA MET A 1 34.69 -20.61 25.60
C MET A 1 33.40 -21.40 25.77
N THR A 2 32.49 -20.91 26.58
CA THR A 2 31.14 -21.44 26.67
C THR A 2 30.48 -21.19 25.29
N LYS A 3 30.15 -22.26 24.56
CA LYS A 3 29.29 -22.12 23.34
C LYS A 3 28.02 -21.39 23.80
N MET A 4 27.72 -20.26 23.18
CA MET A 4 26.39 -19.68 23.30
C MET A 4 25.38 -20.77 22.91
N PRO A 5 24.31 -20.97 23.67
CA PRO A 5 23.26 -21.91 23.26
C PRO A 5 22.76 -21.45 21.89
N GLN A 6 22.84 -22.35 20.91
CA GLN A 6 22.26 -22.11 19.60
C GLN A 6 20.77 -22.38 19.74
N THR A 7 19.94 -21.37 19.50
CA THR A 7 18.49 -21.53 19.38
C THR A 7 18.13 -22.04 17.98
N HIS A 8 17.23 -23.01 17.89
CA HIS A 8 16.79 -23.58 16.60
C HIS A 8 15.28 -23.47 16.47
N ILE A 9 14.83 -23.21 15.25
CA ILE A 9 13.42 -23.18 14.91
C ILE A 9 12.87 -24.61 14.96
N THR A 10 11.80 -24.79 15.73
CA THR A 10 11.14 -26.11 15.92
C THR A 10 9.79 -26.20 15.24
N ASP A 11 9.13 -25.06 14.99
CA ASP A 11 7.83 -25.00 14.34
C ASP A 11 7.62 -23.67 13.59
N VAL A 12 6.77 -23.74 12.56
CA VAL A 12 6.31 -22.60 11.77
C VAL A 12 4.79 -22.64 11.72
N GLU A 13 4.11 -21.75 12.45
CA GLU A 13 2.66 -21.57 12.36
C GLU A 13 2.35 -20.51 11.30
N VAL A 14 1.31 -20.76 10.49
CA VAL A 14 0.80 -19.83 9.49
C VAL A 14 -0.68 -19.58 9.76
N HIS A 15 -1.04 -18.34 9.98
CA HIS A 15 -2.42 -17.94 10.26
C HIS A 15 -2.90 -16.93 9.23
N ILE A 16 -3.87 -17.31 8.41
CA ILE A 16 -4.55 -16.41 7.49
C ILE A 16 -5.72 -15.77 8.26
N ILE A 17 -5.75 -14.45 8.30
CA ILE A 17 -6.74 -13.67 9.03
C ILE A 17 -7.39 -12.64 8.09
N GLN A 18 -8.60 -12.20 8.47
CA GLN A 18 -9.39 -11.20 7.76
C GLN A 18 -9.90 -10.15 8.75
N PRO A 19 -9.04 -9.33 9.35
CA PRO A 19 -9.49 -8.30 10.26
C PRO A 19 -10.39 -7.29 9.52
N PRO A 20 -11.45 -6.76 10.16
CA PRO A 20 -12.35 -5.82 9.51
C PRO A 20 -11.65 -4.49 9.24
N PHE A 21 -11.93 -3.90 8.08
CA PHE A 21 -11.55 -2.52 7.79
C PHE A 21 -12.41 -1.53 8.59
N GLN A 22 -11.94 -0.29 8.71
CA GLN A 22 -12.72 0.82 9.23
C GLN A 22 -13.97 1.06 8.38
N ASP A 23 -15.10 1.36 9.02
CA ASP A 23 -16.40 1.44 8.35
C ASP A 23 -16.43 2.50 7.23
N PHE A 24 -15.67 3.60 7.37
CA PHE A 24 -15.64 4.70 6.41
C PHE A 24 -14.94 4.35 5.07
N ASN A 25 -14.09 3.33 5.03
CA ASN A 25 -13.32 2.96 3.83
C ASN A 25 -13.43 1.49 3.43
N ALA A 26 -14.09 0.65 4.24
CA ALA A 26 -14.18 -0.79 4.01
C ALA A 26 -14.69 -1.16 2.61
N ALA A 27 -15.77 -0.52 2.17
CA ALA A 27 -16.36 -0.79 0.85
C ALA A 27 -15.43 -0.38 -0.29
N ALA A 28 -14.75 0.76 -0.17
CA ALA A 28 -13.80 1.23 -1.19
C ALA A 28 -12.60 0.29 -1.29
N ILE A 29 -11.94 -0.02 -0.17
CA ILE A 29 -10.79 -0.93 -0.17
C ILE A 29 -11.16 -2.31 -0.75
N ALA A 30 -12.32 -2.86 -0.37
CA ALA A 30 -12.78 -4.14 -0.87
C ALA A 30 -13.09 -4.11 -2.37
N ARG A 31 -13.59 -2.99 -2.90
CA ARG A 31 -13.86 -2.81 -4.33
C ARG A 31 -12.58 -2.66 -5.14
N TYR A 32 -11.66 -1.81 -4.69
CA TYR A 32 -10.44 -1.49 -5.44
C TYR A 32 -9.35 -2.58 -5.36
N HIS A 33 -9.27 -3.33 -4.27
CA HIS A 33 -8.23 -4.35 -4.07
C HIS A 33 -8.78 -5.76 -3.85
N GLY A 34 -10.09 -5.91 -3.76
CA GLY A 34 -10.75 -7.19 -3.55
C GLY A 34 -10.35 -7.88 -2.24
N LYS A 35 -10.71 -9.15 -2.15
CA LYS A 35 -10.43 -9.97 -0.96
C LYS A 35 -8.95 -10.21 -0.68
N VAL A 36 -8.10 -10.17 -1.71
CA VAL A 36 -6.66 -10.40 -1.52
C VAL A 36 -6.09 -9.37 -0.56
N PHE A 37 -6.54 -8.12 -0.64
CA PHE A 37 -6.08 -7.07 0.25
C PHE A 37 -6.70 -7.14 1.67
N GLN A 38 -7.83 -7.82 1.83
CA GLN A 38 -8.44 -8.09 3.14
C GLN A 38 -7.69 -9.18 3.92
N HIS A 39 -7.01 -10.09 3.22
CA HIS A 39 -6.26 -11.14 3.88
C HIS A 39 -4.94 -10.60 4.43
N ARG A 40 -4.61 -11.04 5.61
CA ARG A 40 -3.27 -10.90 6.20
C ARG A 40 -2.80 -12.29 6.62
N THR A 41 -1.53 -12.57 6.38
CA THR A 41 -0.87 -13.77 6.89
C THR A 41 0.01 -13.41 8.06
N VAL A 42 -0.21 -14.05 9.20
CA VAL A 42 0.63 -13.94 10.40
C VAL A 42 1.43 -15.21 10.55
N PHE A 43 2.75 -15.08 10.59
CA PHE A 43 3.68 -16.17 10.90
C PHE A 43 4.08 -16.14 12.36
N VAL A 44 4.14 -17.32 12.98
CA VAL A 44 4.73 -17.52 14.30
C VAL A 44 5.80 -18.59 14.21
N LEU A 45 7.05 -18.21 14.37
CA LEU A 45 8.19 -19.13 14.43
C LEU A 45 8.46 -19.49 15.91
N LYS A 46 8.54 -20.77 16.22
CA LYS A 46 8.85 -21.25 17.56
C LYS A 46 10.25 -21.86 17.63
N THR A 47 10.89 -21.75 18.77
CA THR A 47 12.24 -22.26 18.98
C THR A 47 12.32 -23.26 20.12
N ASP A 48 13.42 -24.03 20.17
CA ASP A 48 13.72 -25.03 21.18
C ASP A 48 13.98 -24.44 22.59
N ASP A 49 14.27 -23.14 22.69
CA ASP A 49 14.36 -22.40 23.95
C ASP A 49 13.04 -21.76 24.39
N GLY A 50 11.95 -22.02 23.65
CA GLY A 50 10.59 -21.60 24.00
C GLY A 50 10.22 -20.18 23.59
N LEU A 51 11.03 -19.51 22.75
CA LEU A 51 10.69 -18.21 22.20
C LEU A 51 9.75 -18.31 21.00
N GLU A 52 8.96 -17.27 20.80
CA GLU A 52 8.12 -17.07 19.63
C GLU A 52 8.49 -15.77 18.92
N GLY A 53 8.74 -15.84 17.60
CA GLY A 53 8.92 -14.69 16.73
C GLY A 53 7.74 -14.52 15.82
N ILE A 54 7.31 -13.28 15.62
CA ILE A 54 6.11 -12.93 14.86
C ILE A 54 6.43 -12.04 13.67
N GLY A 55 5.67 -12.24 12.60
CA GLY A 55 5.72 -11.39 11.41
C GLY A 55 4.42 -11.47 10.64
N GLU A 56 4.15 -10.48 9.82
CA GLU A 56 2.94 -10.45 9.00
C GLU A 56 3.16 -9.77 7.66
N SER A 57 2.29 -10.11 6.70
CA SER A 57 2.14 -9.41 5.42
C SER A 57 0.68 -9.39 4.99
N VAL A 58 0.33 -8.48 4.09
CA VAL A 58 -0.95 -8.52 3.37
C VAL A 58 -0.91 -9.67 2.35
N GLY A 59 -2.06 -10.27 2.13
CA GLY A 59 -2.26 -11.42 1.26
C GLY A 59 -2.35 -12.73 2.02
N ALA A 60 -2.92 -13.74 1.36
CA ALA A 60 -2.96 -15.11 1.86
C ALA A 60 -1.73 -15.86 1.36
N VAL A 61 -1.02 -16.50 2.29
CA VAL A 61 0.07 -17.43 1.98
C VAL A 61 -0.38 -18.80 2.46
N ASP A 62 -0.32 -19.79 1.58
CA ASP A 62 -0.64 -21.15 1.94
C ASP A 62 0.38 -21.70 2.93
N ASN A 63 -0.10 -22.55 3.84
CA ASN A 63 0.76 -23.29 4.75
C ASN A 63 1.51 -24.35 3.93
N ASP A 64 2.68 -23.97 3.41
CA ASP A 64 3.49 -24.78 2.53
C ASP A 64 4.46 -25.63 3.35
N ASP A 65 4.45 -26.93 3.15
CA ASP A 65 5.42 -27.86 3.74
C ASP A 65 6.87 -27.45 3.38
N ALA A 66 7.09 -26.85 2.21
CA ALA A 66 8.40 -26.33 1.82
C ALA A 66 8.92 -25.20 2.76
N LEU A 67 8.03 -24.38 3.33
CA LEU A 67 8.42 -23.40 4.35
C LEU A 67 8.92 -24.09 5.63
N ARG A 68 8.23 -25.11 6.06
CA ARG A 68 8.63 -25.90 7.24
C ARG A 68 9.97 -26.61 7.01
N GLU A 69 10.14 -27.27 5.88
CA GLU A 69 11.41 -27.90 5.52
C GLU A 69 12.57 -26.92 5.47
N LYS A 70 12.32 -25.70 4.99
CA LYS A 70 13.36 -24.68 4.84
C LYS A 70 13.84 -24.13 6.18
N TYR A 71 12.95 -23.91 7.14
CA TYR A 71 13.28 -23.18 8.38
C TYR A 71 13.45 -24.08 9.60
N ILE A 72 12.70 -25.19 9.74
CA ILE A 72 12.79 -26.07 10.91
C ILE A 72 14.19 -26.71 11.00
N GLY A 73 14.78 -26.66 12.19
CA GLY A 73 16.11 -27.14 12.48
C GLY A 73 17.23 -26.12 12.19
N THR A 74 16.93 -24.99 11.54
CA THR A 74 17.92 -23.91 11.35
C THR A 74 17.92 -22.95 12.55
N SER A 75 19.01 -22.19 12.72
CA SER A 75 19.04 -21.09 13.67
C SER A 75 18.46 -19.83 13.03
N PRO A 76 17.69 -18.98 13.77
CA PRO A 76 17.29 -17.68 13.27
C PRO A 76 18.46 -16.84 12.76
N PHE A 77 19.64 -17.00 13.36
CA PHE A 77 20.87 -16.28 13.00
C PHE A 77 21.50 -16.71 11.67
N ASP A 78 21.09 -17.88 11.10
CA ASP A 78 21.53 -18.29 9.77
C ASP A 78 20.89 -17.42 8.66
N TRP A 79 19.85 -16.66 9.00
CA TRP A 79 19.04 -15.87 8.07
C TRP A 79 19.29 -14.36 8.13
N VAL A 80 20.35 -13.93 8.82
CA VAL A 80 20.71 -12.50 8.89
C VAL A 80 20.96 -11.94 7.49
N ASN A 81 20.23 -10.87 7.14
CA ASN A 81 20.26 -10.22 5.81
C ASN A 81 19.92 -11.14 4.64
N ALA A 82 19.30 -12.28 4.87
CA ALA A 82 18.84 -13.17 3.80
C ALA A 82 17.66 -12.56 3.05
N GLU A 83 17.54 -12.91 1.77
CA GLU A 83 16.38 -12.57 0.94
C GLU A 83 15.26 -13.60 1.24
N THR A 84 14.42 -13.26 2.19
CA THR A 84 13.26 -14.06 2.61
C THR A 84 11.98 -13.28 2.34
N ASP A 85 10.83 -13.91 2.52
CA ASP A 85 9.57 -13.17 2.60
C ASP A 85 9.61 -12.15 3.74
N LEU A 86 8.94 -10.99 3.56
CA LEU A 86 8.95 -9.90 4.53
C LEU A 86 8.43 -10.34 5.91
N ALA A 87 7.33 -11.09 5.94
CA ALA A 87 6.74 -11.53 7.19
C ALA A 87 7.64 -12.54 7.92
N LEU A 88 8.26 -13.47 7.19
CA LEU A 88 9.24 -14.39 7.75
C LEU A 88 10.49 -13.65 8.22
N ASN A 89 10.94 -12.64 7.48
CA ASN A 89 12.06 -11.79 7.89
C ASN A 89 11.78 -11.08 9.22
N SER A 90 10.58 -10.50 9.37
CA SER A 90 10.12 -9.91 10.62
C SER A 90 10.17 -10.92 11.77
N ALA A 91 9.60 -12.12 11.58
CA ALA A 91 9.57 -13.16 12.61
C ALA A 91 10.98 -13.65 13.01
N LEU A 92 11.89 -13.77 12.05
CA LEU A 92 13.30 -14.14 12.32
C LEU A 92 14.03 -13.07 13.15
N TYR A 93 13.88 -11.79 12.79
CA TYR A 93 14.49 -10.70 13.56
C TYR A 93 13.84 -10.49 14.92
N ASP A 94 12.55 -10.79 15.06
CA ASP A 94 11.87 -10.80 16.34
C ASP A 94 12.44 -11.88 17.26
N LEU A 95 12.63 -13.13 16.76
CA LEU A 95 13.30 -14.21 17.48
C LEU A 95 14.72 -13.83 17.90
N MET A 96 15.54 -13.34 16.97
CA MET A 96 16.92 -12.95 17.26
C MET A 96 16.98 -11.87 18.34
N GLY A 97 16.13 -10.86 18.24
CA GLY A 97 16.05 -9.78 19.22
C GLY A 97 15.61 -10.28 20.60
N LYS A 98 14.58 -11.12 20.66
CA LYS A 98 14.09 -11.74 21.90
C LYS A 98 15.14 -12.65 22.54
N HIS A 99 15.82 -13.49 21.75
CA HIS A 99 16.90 -14.35 22.24
C HIS A 99 18.05 -13.56 22.87
N LEU A 100 18.39 -12.41 22.31
CA LEU A 100 19.46 -11.53 22.82
C LEU A 100 18.98 -10.52 23.86
N GLY A 101 17.69 -10.38 24.10
CA GLY A 101 17.10 -9.34 24.96
C GLY A 101 17.29 -7.92 24.39
N LEU A 102 17.33 -7.77 23.06
CA LEU A 102 17.60 -6.52 22.35
C LEU A 102 16.48 -6.18 21.35
N PRO A 103 16.19 -4.89 21.10
CA PRO A 103 15.34 -4.52 19.98
C PRO A 103 16.00 -4.90 18.64
N ALA A 104 15.16 -5.28 17.65
CA ALA A 104 15.63 -5.84 16.39
C ALA A 104 16.55 -4.88 15.60
N TRP A 105 16.32 -3.57 15.67
CA TRP A 105 17.17 -2.59 14.98
C TRP A 105 18.66 -2.71 15.35
N LYS A 106 19.01 -3.16 16.58
CA LYS A 106 20.41 -3.36 16.98
C LYS A 106 21.15 -4.45 16.21
N LEU A 107 20.39 -5.35 15.57
CA LEU A 107 20.92 -6.39 14.68
C LEU A 107 21.05 -5.90 13.24
N MET A 108 20.40 -4.79 12.91
CA MET A 108 20.36 -4.24 11.55
C MET A 108 21.42 -3.15 11.33
N GLY A 109 21.73 -2.35 12.38
CA GLY A 109 22.70 -1.28 12.26
C GLY A 109 22.65 -0.27 13.41
N PRO A 110 23.42 0.82 13.34
CA PRO A 110 23.35 1.90 14.33
C PRO A 110 22.04 2.69 14.16
N GLN A 111 21.37 2.95 15.28
CA GLN A 111 20.15 3.76 15.26
C GLN A 111 20.46 5.21 14.85
N VAL A 112 19.79 5.68 13.81
CA VAL A 112 19.89 7.06 13.31
C VAL A 112 18.67 7.91 13.69
N ARG A 113 17.56 7.26 14.10
CA ARG A 113 16.35 7.94 14.58
C ARG A 113 15.53 7.05 15.51
N ALA A 114 14.86 7.69 16.48
CA ALA A 114 13.95 7.03 17.43
C ALA A 114 12.46 7.21 17.05
N TRP A 115 12.16 8.06 16.07
CA TRP A 115 10.84 8.27 15.49
C TRP A 115 10.96 8.21 13.98
N ILE A 116 10.04 7.50 13.32
CA ILE A 116 10.00 7.39 11.88
C ILE A 116 8.81 8.18 11.31
N PRO A 117 8.99 8.95 10.22
CA PRO A 117 7.88 9.64 9.57
C PRO A 117 6.97 8.63 8.87
N VAL A 118 5.64 8.82 8.99
CA VAL A 118 4.65 7.92 8.38
C VAL A 118 3.54 8.70 7.68
N ALA A 119 3.03 8.13 6.60
CA ALA A 119 1.85 8.60 5.89
C ALA A 119 0.68 7.61 6.06
N ALA A 120 -0.54 8.14 6.10
CA ALA A 120 -1.73 7.35 5.85
C ALA A 120 -1.77 6.90 4.39
N TRP A 121 -2.57 5.89 4.08
CA TRP A 121 -2.76 5.39 2.72
C TRP A 121 -4.24 5.15 2.43
N SER A 122 -4.65 5.39 1.19
CA SER A 122 -6.01 5.11 0.71
C SER A 122 -6.01 4.82 -0.79
N VAL A 123 -7.20 4.59 -1.34
CA VAL A 123 -7.50 4.45 -2.76
C VAL A 123 -8.32 5.64 -3.24
N SER A 124 -8.40 5.86 -4.56
CA SER A 124 -9.31 6.84 -5.15
C SER A 124 -10.76 6.58 -4.76
N ARG A 125 -11.47 7.65 -4.46
CA ARG A 125 -12.89 7.63 -4.13
C ARG A 125 -13.55 8.93 -4.59
N GLU A 126 -14.87 8.99 -4.49
CA GLU A 126 -15.61 10.23 -4.68
C GLU A 126 -14.99 11.39 -3.91
N PRO A 127 -15.00 12.63 -4.43
CA PRO A 127 -14.31 13.77 -3.83
C PRO A 127 -14.61 13.98 -2.34
N GLU A 128 -15.88 13.87 -1.94
CA GLU A 128 -16.27 14.04 -0.52
C GLU A 128 -15.78 12.89 0.37
N ALA A 129 -15.67 11.69 -0.18
CA ALA A 129 -15.10 10.56 0.53
C ALA A 129 -13.57 10.70 0.69
N MET A 130 -12.87 11.32 -0.27
CA MET A 130 -11.45 11.67 -0.11
C MET A 130 -11.25 12.77 0.94
N ALA A 131 -12.18 13.72 1.06
CA ALA A 131 -12.16 14.69 2.16
C ALA A 131 -12.31 13.99 3.52
N GLU A 132 -13.19 12.98 3.63
CA GLU A 132 -13.33 12.17 4.85
C GLU A 132 -12.03 11.43 5.19
N GLU A 133 -11.33 10.84 4.19
CA GLU A 133 -10.02 10.20 4.40
C GLU A 133 -9.00 11.16 5.03
N VAL A 134 -8.93 12.40 4.55
CA VAL A 134 -8.04 13.42 5.12
C VAL A 134 -8.40 13.74 6.56
N MET A 135 -9.69 13.89 6.88
CA MET A 135 -10.15 14.14 8.25
C MET A 135 -9.81 12.97 9.18
N GLN A 136 -10.03 11.73 8.73
CA GLN A 136 -9.72 10.52 9.49
C GLN A 136 -8.21 10.37 9.71
N ALA A 137 -7.40 10.58 8.68
CA ALA A 137 -5.95 10.53 8.77
C ALA A 137 -5.41 11.62 9.73
N ALA A 138 -5.84 12.86 9.56
CA ALA A 138 -5.44 13.97 10.42
C ALA A 138 -5.87 13.76 11.87
N GLY A 139 -7.10 13.27 12.11
CA GLY A 139 -7.61 12.95 13.44
C GLY A 139 -6.82 11.86 14.16
N ARG A 140 -6.10 11.00 13.42
CA ARG A 140 -5.20 9.97 13.94
C ARG A 140 -3.74 10.42 14.04
N GLY A 141 -3.43 11.68 13.76
CA GLY A 141 -2.10 12.26 13.90
C GLY A 141 -1.23 12.23 12.67
N TYR A 142 -1.72 11.74 11.53
CA TYR A 142 -1.01 11.81 10.26
C TYR A 142 -0.95 13.23 9.72
N THR A 143 0.12 13.54 9.01
CA THR A 143 0.32 14.81 8.30
C THR A 143 0.43 14.64 6.79
N TRP A 144 0.44 13.40 6.33
CA TRP A 144 0.46 13.01 4.94
C TRP A 144 -0.56 11.90 4.68
N LEU A 145 -1.20 11.97 3.51
CA LEU A 145 -2.00 10.89 2.93
C LEU A 145 -1.41 10.54 1.56
N LYS A 146 -0.98 9.30 1.38
CA LYS A 146 -0.70 8.72 0.07
C LYS A 146 -1.97 8.05 -0.44
N TYR A 147 -2.33 8.23 -1.70
CA TYR A 147 -3.40 7.43 -2.30
C TYR A 147 -3.10 7.09 -3.75
N HIS A 148 -3.64 5.97 -4.22
CA HIS A 148 -3.62 5.59 -5.62
C HIS A 148 -4.57 6.50 -6.39
N VAL A 149 -4.00 7.26 -7.36
CA VAL A 149 -4.76 8.13 -8.27
C VAL A 149 -5.20 7.28 -9.46
N ASP A 150 -6.13 6.41 -9.19
CA ASP A 150 -6.63 5.52 -10.22
C ASP A 150 -7.71 6.23 -11.06
N GLU A 151 -8.48 7.13 -10.46
CA GLU A 151 -9.48 7.96 -11.14
C GLU A 151 -8.88 9.31 -11.53
N VAL A 152 -7.98 9.32 -12.52
CA VAL A 152 -7.32 10.55 -12.99
C VAL A 152 -8.32 11.65 -13.35
N GLN A 153 -9.49 11.31 -13.90
CA GLN A 153 -10.56 12.24 -14.21
C GLN A 153 -11.13 12.97 -12.99
N ASN A 154 -11.01 12.39 -11.79
CA ASN A 154 -11.50 12.97 -10.53
C ASN A 154 -10.42 13.63 -9.69
N VAL A 155 -9.13 13.51 -10.03
CA VAL A 155 -8.02 13.92 -9.18
C VAL A 155 -8.07 15.39 -8.75
N ILE A 156 -8.48 16.28 -9.64
CA ILE A 156 -8.60 17.72 -9.33
C ILE A 156 -9.74 17.95 -8.34
N ARG A 157 -10.94 17.39 -8.60
CA ARG A 157 -12.08 17.51 -7.68
C ARG A 157 -11.80 16.88 -6.33
N GLN A 158 -11.13 15.73 -6.32
CA GLN A 158 -10.66 15.08 -5.08
C GLN A 158 -9.71 16.01 -4.31
N THR A 159 -8.74 16.62 -5.00
CA THR A 159 -7.78 17.55 -4.39
C THR A 159 -8.46 18.79 -3.82
N GLU A 160 -9.42 19.37 -4.53
CA GLU A 160 -10.23 20.49 -4.04
C GLU A 160 -10.99 20.12 -2.77
N ALA A 161 -11.65 18.95 -2.77
CA ALA A 161 -12.40 18.47 -1.60
C ALA A 161 -11.47 18.23 -0.41
N MET A 162 -10.34 17.57 -0.61
CA MET A 162 -9.34 17.34 0.42
C MET A 162 -8.76 18.64 0.97
N GLN A 163 -8.45 19.62 0.11
CA GLN A 163 -7.89 20.91 0.52
C GLN A 163 -8.85 21.70 1.41
N ARG A 164 -10.17 21.61 1.18
CA ARG A 164 -11.17 22.33 1.99
C ARG A 164 -11.16 21.92 3.48
N VAL A 165 -10.78 20.68 3.79
CA VAL A 165 -10.86 20.11 5.13
C VAL A 165 -9.49 19.86 5.78
N ALA A 166 -8.43 19.91 5.00
CA ALA A 166 -7.09 19.59 5.47
C ALA A 166 -6.60 20.61 6.51
N PRO A 167 -6.04 20.15 7.65
CA PRO A 167 -5.40 21.08 8.58
C PRO A 167 -4.14 21.71 7.96
N PRO A 168 -3.72 22.88 8.46
CA PRO A 168 -2.51 23.54 7.96
C PRO A 168 -1.30 22.61 8.00
N GLY A 169 -0.58 22.54 6.87
CA GLY A 169 0.61 21.69 6.74
C GLY A 169 0.35 20.24 6.32
N PHE A 170 -0.90 19.79 6.26
CA PHE A 170 -1.22 18.48 5.69
C PHE A 170 -0.89 18.41 4.20
N ARG A 171 -0.41 17.26 3.72
CA ARG A 171 0.03 17.08 2.33
C ARG A 171 -0.49 15.79 1.74
N ILE A 172 -0.65 15.79 0.41
CA ILE A 172 -1.04 14.61 -0.37
C ILE A 172 0.15 14.10 -1.18
N HIS A 173 0.32 12.80 -1.17
CA HIS A 173 1.21 12.04 -2.02
C HIS A 173 0.36 11.30 -3.06
N TYR A 174 0.45 11.73 -4.31
CA TYR A 174 -0.31 11.17 -5.45
C TYR A 174 0.48 10.05 -6.10
N ASP A 175 -0.06 8.85 -6.11
CA ASP A 175 0.54 7.69 -6.77
C ASP A 175 -0.25 7.34 -8.04
N PHE A 176 0.33 7.59 -9.19
CA PHE A 176 -0.31 7.37 -10.50
C PHE A 176 -0.13 5.95 -11.04
N ASN A 177 0.58 5.08 -10.31
CA ASN A 177 0.78 3.66 -10.66
C ASN A 177 1.30 3.42 -12.09
N ALA A 178 2.05 4.36 -12.66
CA ALA A 178 2.60 4.29 -14.02
C ALA A 178 1.54 4.09 -15.13
N ASN A 179 0.30 4.51 -14.91
CA ASN A 179 -0.82 4.31 -15.84
C ASN A 179 -0.99 5.46 -16.86
N SER A 180 0.03 6.30 -17.05
CA SER A 180 -0.04 7.44 -17.97
C SER A 180 1.21 7.56 -18.83
N ASP A 181 1.14 8.36 -19.89
CA ASP A 181 2.28 8.83 -20.65
C ASP A 181 2.60 10.30 -20.33
N TYR A 182 3.75 10.77 -20.76
CA TYR A 182 4.21 12.14 -20.52
C TYR A 182 3.19 13.21 -20.96
N TYR A 183 2.59 13.06 -22.13
CA TYR A 183 1.71 14.08 -22.70
C TYR A 183 0.38 14.16 -21.95
N SER A 184 -0.14 13.03 -21.52
CA SER A 184 -1.40 12.93 -20.78
C SER A 184 -1.26 13.38 -19.33
N ILE A 185 -0.16 13.02 -18.64
CA ILE A 185 0.00 13.33 -17.22
C ILE A 185 0.50 14.75 -16.94
N ARG A 186 1.32 15.33 -17.82
CA ARG A 186 1.91 16.67 -17.61
C ARG A 186 0.89 17.75 -17.24
N PRO A 187 -0.24 17.90 -17.98
CA PRO A 187 -1.26 18.90 -17.61
C PRO A 187 -1.85 18.65 -16.23
N VAL A 188 -2.06 17.40 -15.84
CA VAL A 188 -2.58 17.00 -14.53
C VAL A 188 -1.64 17.46 -13.42
N LEU A 189 -0.34 17.15 -13.55
CA LEU A 189 0.67 17.56 -12.56
C LEU A 189 0.76 19.07 -12.43
N THR A 190 0.71 19.79 -13.55
CA THR A 190 0.74 21.27 -13.57
C THR A 190 -0.46 21.86 -12.81
N GLU A 191 -1.64 21.30 -12.99
CA GLU A 191 -2.85 21.75 -12.27
C GLU A 191 -2.77 21.42 -10.78
N LEU A 192 -2.32 20.21 -10.45
CA LEU A 192 -2.15 19.80 -9.04
C LEU A 192 -1.15 20.68 -8.28
N GLU A 193 -0.10 21.17 -8.93
CA GLU A 193 0.87 22.09 -8.30
C GLU A 193 0.27 23.43 -7.89
N CYS A 194 -0.91 23.79 -8.40
CA CYS A 194 -1.63 25.00 -7.98
C CYS A 194 -2.28 24.84 -6.58
N PHE A 195 -2.41 23.60 -6.07
CA PHE A 195 -3.01 23.34 -4.77
C PHE A 195 -1.95 23.29 -3.67
N SER A 196 -2.19 24.03 -2.59
CA SER A 196 -1.26 24.08 -1.45
C SER A 196 -1.14 22.76 -0.69
N ILE A 197 -2.12 21.87 -0.85
CA ILE A 197 -2.11 20.53 -0.23
C ILE A 197 -1.26 19.53 -1.03
N ALA A 198 -1.01 19.77 -2.30
CA ALA A 198 -0.18 18.87 -3.11
C ALA A 198 1.25 18.81 -2.56
N GLY A 199 1.80 17.61 -2.46
CA GLY A 199 3.08 17.40 -1.81
C GLY A 199 4.13 16.70 -2.68
N ARG A 200 3.78 15.64 -3.37
CA ARG A 200 4.67 14.87 -4.25
C ARG A 200 3.90 13.93 -5.15
N PHE A 201 4.55 13.51 -6.22
CA PHE A 201 4.00 12.60 -7.22
C PHE A 201 4.79 11.30 -7.24
N GLU A 202 4.15 10.16 -7.45
CA GLU A 202 4.76 8.85 -7.56
C GLU A 202 4.31 8.16 -8.83
N ASP A 203 5.25 7.46 -9.48
CA ASP A 203 5.02 6.62 -10.66
C ASP A 203 4.16 7.32 -11.74
N VAL A 204 4.57 8.53 -12.10
CA VAL A 204 3.83 9.41 -13.03
C VAL A 204 3.77 8.87 -14.44
N VAL A 205 4.79 8.12 -14.86
CA VAL A 205 4.86 7.39 -16.14
C VAL A 205 5.54 6.04 -15.90
N PRO A 206 5.47 5.06 -16.82
CA PRO A 206 6.21 3.81 -16.70
C PRO A 206 7.71 4.04 -16.48
N SER A 207 8.34 3.23 -15.62
CA SER A 207 9.78 3.36 -15.31
C SER A 207 10.70 3.13 -16.51
N SER A 208 10.16 2.57 -17.60
CA SER A 208 10.85 2.46 -18.90
C SER A 208 10.85 3.74 -19.72
N ASP A 209 10.02 4.73 -19.38
CA ASP A 209 9.98 6.05 -20.02
C ASP A 209 10.91 7.03 -19.29
N GLU A 210 12.21 6.78 -19.40
CA GLU A 210 13.24 7.61 -18.76
C GLU A 210 13.24 9.05 -19.26
N ASP A 211 12.97 9.28 -20.55
CA ASP A 211 12.90 10.61 -21.12
C ASP A 211 11.67 11.38 -20.62
N GLY A 212 10.55 10.68 -20.49
CA GLY A 212 9.34 11.24 -19.84
C GLY A 212 9.63 11.70 -18.42
N TYR A 213 10.31 10.89 -17.60
CA TYR A 213 10.73 11.28 -16.25
C TYR A 213 11.66 12.51 -16.26
N ARG A 214 12.67 12.55 -17.14
CA ARG A 214 13.59 13.71 -17.27
C ARG A 214 12.83 14.99 -17.58
N MET A 215 11.94 14.93 -18.59
CA MET A 215 11.13 16.07 -18.99
C MET A 215 10.17 16.53 -17.91
N LEU A 216 9.50 15.61 -17.20
CA LEU A 216 8.59 15.94 -16.08
C LEU A 216 9.37 16.58 -14.94
N ARG A 217 10.52 16.01 -14.57
CA ARG A 217 11.34 16.55 -13.49
C ARG A 217 11.88 17.97 -13.77
N GLU A 218 12.13 18.33 -15.02
CA GLU A 218 12.50 19.69 -15.40
C GLU A 218 11.35 20.70 -15.30
N GLN A 219 10.10 20.23 -15.37
CA GLN A 219 8.91 21.05 -15.43
C GLN A 219 8.14 21.11 -14.10
N CYS A 220 8.14 20.02 -13.33
CA CYS A 220 7.47 19.95 -12.05
C CYS A 220 8.32 20.58 -10.95
N THR A 221 7.66 21.30 -10.05
CA THR A 221 8.27 21.87 -8.83
C THR A 221 8.15 20.96 -7.64
N LEU A 222 7.14 20.08 -7.62
CA LEU A 222 6.98 19.05 -6.60
C LEU A 222 7.85 17.82 -6.89
N PRO A 223 8.34 17.14 -5.83
CA PRO A 223 9.19 15.95 -6.00
C PRO A 223 8.48 14.82 -6.72
N ILE A 224 9.22 14.14 -7.61
CA ILE A 224 8.78 12.93 -8.29
C ILE A 224 9.47 11.73 -7.65
N ILE A 225 8.68 10.77 -7.15
CA ILE A 225 9.11 9.54 -6.51
C ILE A 225 8.93 8.38 -7.47
N LEU A 226 9.89 7.48 -7.51
CA LEU A 226 9.82 6.26 -8.30
C LEU A 226 9.63 5.04 -7.40
N HIS A 227 8.63 4.22 -7.71
CA HIS A 227 8.45 2.88 -7.19
C HIS A 227 8.79 1.86 -8.29
N HIS A 228 9.29 0.69 -7.95
CA HIS A 228 9.57 -0.40 -8.88
C HIS A 228 10.42 -0.06 -10.14
N GLY A 229 11.35 0.87 -10.02
CA GLY A 229 12.22 1.23 -11.12
C GLY A 229 13.66 0.71 -10.98
N PRO A 230 14.42 0.72 -12.07
CA PRO A 230 15.81 0.31 -12.03
C PRO A 230 16.68 1.31 -11.26
N SER A 231 17.68 0.79 -10.54
CA SER A 231 18.51 1.59 -9.63
C SER A 231 19.36 2.68 -10.31
N HIS A 232 19.62 2.57 -11.62
CA HIS A 232 20.37 3.60 -12.34
C HIS A 232 19.63 4.93 -12.40
N LEU A 233 18.29 4.94 -12.35
CA LEU A 233 17.50 6.17 -12.31
C LEU A 233 17.80 7.03 -11.07
N LEU A 234 18.18 6.39 -9.95
CA LEU A 234 18.65 7.09 -8.76
C LEU A 234 20.06 7.66 -8.97
N VAL A 235 20.95 6.89 -9.60
CA VAL A 235 22.34 7.31 -9.89
C VAL A 235 22.37 8.50 -10.83
N GLU A 236 21.55 8.49 -11.86
CA GLU A 236 21.45 9.55 -12.86
C GLU A 236 20.60 10.75 -12.41
N LYS A 237 20.00 10.69 -11.22
CA LYS A 237 19.15 11.77 -10.68
C LYS A 237 17.93 12.09 -11.55
N ILE A 238 17.34 11.07 -12.15
CA ILE A 238 16.14 11.20 -12.99
C ILE A 238 14.90 11.43 -12.11
N VAL A 239 14.94 10.97 -10.87
CA VAL A 239 13.87 11.11 -9.87
C VAL A 239 14.39 11.79 -8.61
N ASP A 240 13.48 12.37 -7.82
CA ASP A 240 13.81 13.08 -6.58
C ASP A 240 13.82 12.20 -5.34
N GLY A 241 13.13 11.08 -5.39
CA GLY A 241 13.06 10.09 -4.33
C GLY A 241 12.76 8.70 -4.86
N TYR A 242 12.88 7.71 -3.98
CA TYR A 242 12.64 6.31 -4.31
C TYR A 242 11.80 5.62 -3.25
N MET A 243 10.93 4.72 -3.68
CA MET A 243 10.21 3.84 -2.77
C MET A 243 10.81 2.43 -2.81
N GLY A 244 11.18 1.90 -1.65
CA GLY A 244 11.81 0.59 -1.51
C GLY A 244 10.86 -0.60 -1.52
N GLY A 245 9.54 -0.39 -1.64
CA GLY A 245 8.54 -1.47 -1.65
C GLY A 245 8.55 -2.32 -0.37
N HIS A 246 8.05 -3.53 -0.47
CA HIS A 246 7.94 -4.52 0.61
C HIS A 246 9.26 -5.28 0.81
N ALA A 247 10.35 -4.58 1.06
CA ALA A 247 11.67 -5.18 1.14
C ALA A 247 11.97 -5.76 2.54
N PRO A 248 12.44 -7.00 2.66
CA PRO A 248 13.05 -7.49 3.89
C PRO A 248 14.37 -6.74 4.16
N ILE A 249 14.88 -6.80 5.39
CA ILE A 249 16.00 -5.94 5.83
C ILE A 249 17.25 -6.02 4.96
N GLY A 250 17.60 -7.19 4.42
CA GLY A 250 18.78 -7.35 3.56
C GLY A 250 18.70 -6.49 2.29
N PRO A 251 17.66 -6.62 1.45
CA PRO A 251 17.38 -5.72 0.35
C PRO A 251 17.17 -4.26 0.77
N ALA A 252 16.48 -4.00 1.88
CA ALA A 252 16.26 -2.64 2.39
C ALA A 252 17.58 -1.91 2.72
N LEU A 253 18.54 -2.59 3.35
CA LEU A 253 19.88 -2.06 3.62
C LEU A 253 20.68 -1.77 2.33
N LYS A 254 20.58 -2.64 1.31
CA LYS A 254 21.21 -2.41 0.01
C LYS A 254 20.64 -1.16 -0.67
N ALA A 255 19.30 -1.02 -0.69
CA ALA A 255 18.63 0.17 -1.22
C ALA A 255 18.99 1.42 -0.42
N GLY A 256 19.03 1.32 0.91
CA GLY A 256 19.45 2.40 1.80
C GLY A 256 20.89 2.86 1.57
N ALA A 257 21.82 1.93 1.34
CA ALA A 257 23.21 2.24 1.01
C ALA A 257 23.33 2.97 -0.34
N LEU A 258 22.59 2.52 -1.36
CA LEU A 258 22.51 3.22 -2.64
C LEU A 258 21.93 4.62 -2.49
N ALA A 259 20.84 4.76 -1.74
CA ALA A 259 20.20 6.04 -1.45
C ALA A 259 21.15 7.01 -0.74
N GLU A 260 21.99 6.52 0.18
CA GLU A 260 23.03 7.33 0.82
C GLU A 260 24.13 7.73 -0.15
N ALA A 261 24.64 6.81 -0.97
CA ALA A 261 25.67 7.08 -1.98
C ALA A 261 25.22 8.08 -3.05
N THR A 262 23.98 8.01 -3.47
CA THR A 262 23.39 8.94 -4.44
C THR A 262 22.82 10.22 -3.83
N ASN A 263 22.80 10.32 -2.51
CA ASN A 263 22.14 11.40 -1.77
C ASN A 263 20.66 11.59 -2.20
N THR A 264 19.92 10.48 -2.31
CA THR A 264 18.51 10.44 -2.70
C THR A 264 17.67 10.01 -1.49
N PRO A 265 16.60 10.72 -1.10
CA PRO A 265 15.70 10.26 -0.05
C PRO A 265 14.97 9.00 -0.48
N ILE A 266 14.70 8.12 0.48
CA ILE A 266 13.98 6.86 0.24
C ILE A 266 12.83 6.74 1.24
N MET A 267 11.75 6.11 0.80
CA MET A 267 10.68 5.62 1.65
C MET A 267 10.52 4.11 1.51
N TYR A 268 9.85 3.50 2.48
CA TYR A 268 9.44 2.11 2.42
C TYR A 268 7.92 2.04 2.54
N GLN A 269 7.34 1.15 1.76
CA GLN A 269 5.94 0.77 1.87
C GLN A 269 5.89 -0.69 2.32
N GLN A 270 5.24 -0.91 3.45
CA GLN A 270 4.94 -2.25 3.93
C GLN A 270 3.46 -2.29 4.28
N SER A 271 2.75 -3.33 3.85
CA SER A 271 1.31 -3.43 4.06
C SER A 271 1.01 -4.49 5.12
N GLY A 272 0.35 -4.08 6.18
CA GLY A 272 -0.02 -4.95 7.29
C GLY A 272 -0.63 -4.19 8.46
N GLY A 273 -0.68 -4.82 9.62
CA GLY A 273 -1.10 -4.22 10.87
C GLY A 273 0.08 -3.74 11.72
N THR A 274 -0.12 -3.76 13.04
CA THR A 274 0.88 -3.26 14.00
C THR A 274 2.16 -4.09 14.04
N ILE A 275 2.11 -5.41 13.77
CA ILE A 275 3.31 -6.26 13.67
C ILE A 275 4.21 -5.74 12.55
N ASN A 276 3.63 -5.52 11.38
CA ASN A 276 4.35 -5.01 10.22
C ASN A 276 4.82 -3.56 10.42
N GLN A 277 3.99 -2.70 11.05
CA GLN A 277 4.40 -1.33 11.40
C GLN A 277 5.59 -1.31 12.38
N ALA A 278 5.61 -2.23 13.34
CA ALA A 278 6.72 -2.34 14.27
C ALA A 278 8.01 -2.76 13.56
N PHE A 279 7.94 -3.73 12.64
CA PHE A 279 9.09 -4.16 11.86
C PHE A 279 9.61 -3.04 10.94
N LEU A 280 8.72 -2.33 10.23
CA LEU A 280 9.07 -1.14 9.44
C LEU A 280 9.79 -0.09 10.30
N ALA A 281 9.33 0.14 11.52
CA ALA A 281 9.98 1.08 12.42
C ALA A 281 11.41 0.64 12.81
N GLN A 282 11.61 -0.66 13.04
CA GLN A 282 12.95 -1.22 13.32
C GLN A 282 13.91 -1.04 12.13
N GLU A 283 13.43 -1.31 10.89
CA GLU A 283 14.23 -1.14 9.66
C GLU A 283 14.60 0.33 9.41
N VAL A 284 13.61 1.21 9.45
CA VAL A 284 13.80 2.64 9.16
C VAL A 284 14.68 3.31 10.23
N ALA A 285 14.68 2.78 11.44
CA ALA A 285 15.53 3.29 12.53
C ALA A 285 17.02 3.33 12.17
N VAL A 286 17.47 2.45 11.27
CA VAL A 286 18.90 2.31 10.89
C VAL A 286 19.25 2.82 9.50
N ILE A 287 18.26 3.17 8.68
CA ILE A 287 18.49 3.60 7.29
C ILE A 287 18.48 5.12 7.18
N LYS A 288 19.65 5.73 7.04
CA LYS A 288 19.88 7.17 7.15
C LYS A 288 19.06 8.01 6.17
N LYS A 289 18.91 7.57 4.92
CA LYS A 289 18.16 8.28 3.88
C LYS A 289 16.66 7.95 3.84
N ALA A 290 16.16 7.11 4.73
CA ALA A 290 14.74 6.83 4.87
C ALA A 290 14.03 8.02 5.56
N THR A 291 13.85 9.11 4.82
CA THR A 291 13.38 10.42 5.33
C THR A 291 12.08 10.89 4.70
N ILE A 292 11.53 10.16 3.73
CA ILE A 292 10.18 10.37 3.20
C ILE A 292 9.19 9.61 4.09
N ASP A 293 7.97 10.11 4.22
CA ASP A 293 6.95 9.48 5.09
C ASP A 293 6.64 8.06 4.61
N HIS A 294 6.90 7.08 5.46
CA HIS A 294 6.75 5.66 5.16
C HIS A 294 5.27 5.27 5.18
N VAL A 295 4.89 4.31 4.34
CA VAL A 295 3.51 3.84 4.27
C VAL A 295 3.38 2.50 4.95
N ASN A 296 2.43 2.44 5.88
CA ASN A 296 1.85 1.22 6.41
C ASN A 296 0.33 1.42 6.49
N ILE A 297 -0.43 0.38 6.24
CA ILE A 297 -1.88 0.45 6.19
C ILE A 297 -2.56 0.11 7.52
N CYS A 298 -1.83 0.08 8.63
CA CYS A 298 -2.38 -0.31 9.92
C CYS A 298 -3.58 0.53 10.38
N HIS A 299 -3.68 1.79 9.94
CA HIS A 299 -4.80 2.69 10.23
C HIS A 299 -6.11 2.30 9.53
N LEU A 300 -6.06 1.46 8.51
CA LEU A 300 -7.24 0.98 7.79
C LEU A 300 -8.01 -0.10 8.56
N TRP A 301 -7.33 -0.80 9.47
CA TRP A 301 -7.94 -1.89 10.23
C TRP A 301 -8.71 -1.36 11.44
N LYS A 302 -9.91 -1.89 11.65
CA LYS A 302 -10.73 -1.59 12.82
C LYS A 302 -10.19 -2.26 14.08
N GLU A 303 -9.61 -3.43 13.89
CA GLU A 303 -9.00 -4.24 14.93
C GLU A 303 -7.64 -4.78 14.47
N ASP A 304 -6.77 -5.07 15.42
CA ASP A 304 -5.45 -5.62 15.16
C ASP A 304 -5.14 -6.76 16.14
N VAL A 305 -4.11 -7.53 15.82
CA VAL A 305 -3.76 -8.78 16.50
C VAL A 305 -2.63 -8.62 17.52
N THR A 306 -2.33 -7.40 17.94
CA THR A 306 -1.31 -7.12 18.96
C THR A 306 -1.92 -6.55 20.24
N THR A 307 -1.25 -6.74 21.38
CA THR A 307 -1.63 -6.12 22.64
C THR A 307 -1.26 -4.65 22.70
N GLU A 308 -0.18 -4.26 22.01
CA GLU A 308 0.29 -2.88 21.90
C GLU A 308 -0.31 -2.19 20.67
N SER A 309 -0.36 -0.87 20.72
CA SER A 309 -0.66 -0.01 19.59
C SER A 309 0.52 0.94 19.33
N MET A 310 0.64 1.39 18.08
CA MET A 310 1.66 2.36 17.67
C MET A 310 0.99 3.66 17.25
N PRO A 311 0.66 4.57 18.19
CA PRO A 311 -0.02 5.81 17.86
C PRO A 311 0.87 6.72 17.02
N VAL A 312 0.25 7.39 16.04
CA VAL A 312 0.91 8.42 15.23
C VAL A 312 0.88 9.75 15.97
N VAL A 313 2.03 10.36 16.14
CA VAL A 313 2.19 11.67 16.77
C VAL A 313 2.88 12.62 15.80
N SER A 314 2.17 13.65 15.38
CA SER A 314 2.69 14.64 14.42
C SER A 314 3.34 14.00 13.18
N GLY A 315 2.65 13.03 12.57
CA GLY A 315 3.13 12.34 11.37
C GLY A 315 4.23 11.32 11.60
N SER A 316 4.48 10.90 12.85
CA SER A 316 5.55 9.95 13.15
C SER A 316 5.11 8.89 14.14
N VAL A 317 5.73 7.72 14.09
CA VAL A 317 5.59 6.65 15.09
C VAL A 317 6.93 6.40 15.79
N GLN A 318 6.86 6.04 17.06
CA GLN A 318 8.05 5.72 17.86
C GLN A 318 8.57 4.34 17.48
N VAL A 319 9.90 4.21 17.38
CA VAL A 319 10.56 2.92 17.22
C VAL A 319 10.45 2.15 18.54
N PRO A 320 9.89 0.92 18.53
CA PRO A 320 9.80 0.12 19.75
C PRO A 320 11.19 -0.23 20.30
N GLU A 321 11.37 -0.15 21.63
CA GLU A 321 12.64 -0.44 22.30
C GLU A 321 12.65 -1.80 23.03
N GLY A 322 11.52 -2.51 23.06
CA GLY A 322 11.43 -3.86 23.62
C GLY A 322 12.22 -4.89 22.82
N PRO A 323 12.51 -6.07 23.40
CA PRO A 323 13.17 -7.17 22.70
C PRO A 323 12.41 -7.59 21.43
N GLY A 324 13.15 -7.93 20.38
CA GLY A 324 12.56 -8.26 19.07
C GLY A 324 12.02 -7.03 18.37
N ILE A 325 10.88 -7.15 17.72
CA ILE A 325 10.19 -6.02 17.09
C ILE A 325 9.44 -5.14 18.09
N GLY A 326 9.33 -5.59 19.36
CA GLY A 326 8.80 -4.80 20.47
C GLY A 326 7.29 -4.73 20.57
N VAL A 327 6.56 -5.67 19.95
CA VAL A 327 5.12 -5.88 20.08
C VAL A 327 4.80 -7.35 20.36
N THR A 328 3.64 -7.62 20.95
CA THR A 328 3.23 -8.94 21.40
C THR A 328 1.96 -9.38 20.68
N LEU A 329 1.95 -10.63 20.18
CA LEU A 329 0.78 -11.22 19.55
C LEU A 329 -0.33 -11.48 20.57
N ASP A 330 -1.52 -10.98 20.30
CA ASP A 330 -2.74 -11.34 21.02
C ASP A 330 -3.42 -12.52 20.31
N ARG A 331 -3.24 -13.71 20.89
CA ARG A 331 -3.76 -14.94 20.27
C ARG A 331 -5.29 -15.04 20.28
N GLU A 332 -5.97 -14.39 21.21
CA GLU A 332 -7.43 -14.35 21.24
C GLU A 332 -7.96 -13.49 20.06
N ARG A 333 -7.38 -12.31 19.84
CA ARG A 333 -7.71 -11.47 18.69
C ARG A 333 -7.31 -12.13 17.37
N LEU A 334 -6.17 -12.81 17.32
CA LEU A 334 -5.76 -13.57 16.15
C LEU A 334 -6.83 -14.59 15.74
N GLU A 335 -7.33 -15.38 16.70
CA GLU A 335 -8.39 -16.36 16.42
C GLU A 335 -9.71 -15.68 16.02
N ALA A 336 -10.08 -14.57 16.64
CA ALA A 336 -11.28 -13.82 16.28
C ALA A 336 -11.19 -13.25 14.85
N CYS A 337 -10.01 -12.82 14.40
CA CYS A 337 -9.77 -12.30 13.05
C CYS A 337 -9.72 -13.37 11.95
N LYS A 338 -9.81 -14.66 12.27
CA LYS A 338 -9.93 -15.73 11.26
C LYS A 338 -11.33 -15.83 10.66
N ALA A 339 -12.34 -15.20 11.27
CA ALA A 339 -13.69 -15.20 10.74
C ALA A 339 -13.75 -14.46 9.40
N PRO A 340 -14.36 -15.06 8.34
CA PRO A 340 -14.47 -14.41 7.05
C PRO A 340 -15.25 -13.08 7.13
N GLN A 341 -14.76 -12.06 6.45
CA GLN A 341 -15.48 -10.80 6.28
C GLN A 341 -16.40 -10.89 5.06
N PRO A 342 -17.58 -10.22 5.09
CA PRO A 342 -18.46 -10.17 3.94
C PRO A 342 -17.80 -9.45 2.78
N SER A 343 -17.99 -9.97 1.55
CA SER A 343 -17.62 -9.26 0.33
C SER A 343 -18.66 -8.20 -0.01
N PRO A 344 -18.26 -7.07 -0.64
CA PRO A 344 -19.23 -6.19 -1.28
C PRO A 344 -20.04 -6.96 -2.32
N PRO A 345 -21.30 -6.56 -2.56
CA PRO A 345 -22.09 -7.16 -3.61
C PRO A 345 -21.43 -6.92 -4.98
N PRO A 346 -21.64 -7.84 -5.96
CA PRO A 346 -21.25 -7.61 -7.33
C PRO A 346 -21.90 -6.34 -7.88
N SER A 347 -21.14 -5.56 -8.65
CA SER A 347 -21.58 -4.28 -9.20
C SER A 347 -21.13 -4.11 -10.65
N LEU A 348 -21.71 -3.16 -11.36
CA LEU A 348 -21.19 -2.64 -12.60
C LEU A 348 -20.50 -1.32 -12.35
N VAL A 349 -19.24 -1.17 -12.76
CA VAL A 349 -18.63 0.15 -12.89
C VAL A 349 -19.31 0.86 -14.06
N ARG A 350 -19.86 2.06 -13.81
CA ARG A 350 -20.42 2.95 -14.83
C ARG A 350 -19.52 4.14 -15.02
N MET A 351 -19.05 4.34 -16.24
CA MET A 351 -18.32 5.53 -16.65
C MET A 351 -19.21 6.36 -17.57
N ARG A 352 -19.77 7.44 -17.04
CA ARG A 352 -20.71 8.32 -17.75
C ARG A 352 -19.98 9.56 -18.26
N TYR A 353 -20.05 9.78 -19.56
CA TYR A 353 -19.52 10.94 -20.25
C TYR A 353 -20.59 12.03 -20.40
N ASP A 354 -20.19 13.26 -20.54
CA ASP A 354 -21.06 14.45 -20.68
C ASP A 354 -21.90 14.43 -21.98
N ASP A 355 -21.43 13.74 -23.02
CA ASP A 355 -22.14 13.54 -24.28
C ASP A 355 -23.22 12.43 -24.24
N GLY A 356 -23.39 11.79 -23.08
CA GLY A 356 -24.35 10.71 -22.85
C GLY A 356 -23.85 9.31 -23.16
N LEU A 357 -22.58 9.15 -23.59
CA LEU A 357 -21.93 7.85 -23.63
C LEU A 357 -21.81 7.30 -22.21
N THR A 358 -22.15 6.02 -22.03
CA THR A 358 -21.92 5.31 -20.77
C THR A 358 -21.26 3.97 -21.06
N ILE A 359 -20.14 3.71 -20.39
CA ILE A 359 -19.43 2.43 -20.47
C ILE A 359 -19.69 1.66 -19.18
N TYR A 360 -19.95 0.36 -19.31
CA TYR A 360 -20.20 -0.56 -18.22
C TYR A 360 -19.15 -1.67 -18.21
N LEU A 361 -18.62 -1.94 -17.03
CA LEU A 361 -17.69 -3.04 -16.78
C LEU A 361 -18.20 -3.85 -15.59
N ARG A 362 -18.07 -5.18 -15.68
CA ARG A 362 -18.38 -6.07 -14.59
C ARG A 362 -17.31 -5.97 -13.50
N HIS A 363 -17.74 -5.77 -12.27
CA HIS A 363 -16.88 -5.73 -11.09
C HIS A 363 -17.30 -6.84 -10.13
N GLU A 364 -16.41 -7.79 -9.92
CA GLU A 364 -16.56 -8.91 -9.00
C GLU A 364 -15.36 -8.92 -8.04
N PRO A 365 -15.51 -8.43 -6.80
CA PRO A 365 -14.40 -8.28 -5.86
C PRO A 365 -13.64 -9.58 -5.56
N ASP A 366 -14.32 -10.73 -5.75
CA ASP A 366 -13.75 -12.05 -5.47
C ASP A 366 -13.07 -12.70 -6.68
N GLN A 367 -13.15 -12.07 -7.86
CA GLN A 367 -12.55 -12.60 -9.09
C GLN A 367 -11.22 -11.91 -9.40
N PRO A 368 -10.14 -12.66 -9.63
CA PRO A 368 -8.87 -12.07 -10.04
C PRO A 368 -9.03 -11.19 -11.29
N GLY A 369 -8.53 -9.97 -11.22
CA GLY A 369 -8.60 -8.98 -12.30
C GLY A 369 -9.93 -8.23 -12.44
N HIS A 370 -10.91 -8.49 -11.58
CA HIS A 370 -12.20 -7.78 -11.56
C HIS A 370 -12.36 -6.86 -10.33
N HIS A 371 -11.32 -6.74 -9.53
CA HIS A 371 -11.31 -5.94 -8.31
C HIS A 371 -10.51 -4.63 -8.43
N ASP A 372 -9.73 -4.48 -9.49
CA ASP A 372 -8.92 -3.30 -9.76
C ASP A 372 -9.53 -2.54 -10.94
N ASP A 373 -10.56 -1.75 -10.64
CA ASP A 373 -11.33 -0.98 -11.62
C ASP A 373 -10.55 0.19 -12.21
N MET A 374 -9.50 0.58 -11.56
CA MET A 374 -8.74 1.78 -11.89
C MET A 374 -7.79 1.58 -13.06
N ARG A 375 -7.48 0.33 -13.37
CA ARG A 375 -6.73 -0.06 -14.58
C ARG A 375 -7.62 -0.27 -15.79
N PHE A 376 -8.90 0.10 -15.69
CA PHE A 376 -9.84 0.00 -16.80
C PHE A 376 -9.45 0.86 -17.99
N VAL A 377 -8.72 1.94 -17.81
CA VAL A 377 -8.20 2.75 -18.92
C VAL A 377 -7.39 1.88 -19.88
N GLU A 378 -6.46 1.07 -19.38
CA GLU A 378 -5.71 0.11 -20.21
C GLU A 378 -6.62 -0.98 -20.78
N ARG A 379 -7.56 -1.50 -20.00
CA ARG A 379 -8.53 -2.50 -20.46
C ARG A 379 -9.45 -1.93 -21.53
N LEU A 380 -9.96 -0.71 -21.36
CA LEU A 380 -10.82 -0.05 -22.36
C LEU A 380 -10.12 0.11 -23.69
N HIS A 381 -8.84 0.48 -23.71
CA HIS A 381 -8.05 0.57 -24.94
C HIS A 381 -7.95 -0.79 -25.67
N GLY A 382 -7.84 -1.89 -24.92
CA GLY A 382 -7.82 -3.25 -25.47
C GLY A 382 -9.15 -3.70 -26.09
N PHE A 383 -10.28 -3.18 -25.62
CA PHE A 383 -11.62 -3.60 -26.02
C PHE A 383 -12.28 -2.74 -27.09
N LYS A 384 -11.60 -1.71 -27.59
CA LYS A 384 -12.11 -0.82 -28.66
C LYS A 384 -13.47 -0.19 -28.33
N VAL A 385 -13.69 0.19 -27.09
CA VAL A 385 -14.88 0.96 -26.70
C VAL A 385 -14.80 2.39 -27.25
N PRO A 386 -15.94 3.05 -27.53
CA PRO A 386 -15.93 4.44 -27.99
C PRO A 386 -15.56 5.42 -26.86
N GLY A 387 -15.32 6.66 -27.23
CA GLY A 387 -15.05 7.76 -26.31
C GLY A 387 -13.56 7.96 -26.03
N PRO A 388 -13.16 9.14 -25.55
CA PRO A 388 -11.80 9.40 -25.13
C PRO A 388 -11.48 8.61 -23.85
N PRO A 389 -10.19 8.28 -23.61
CA PRO A 389 -9.82 7.71 -22.33
C PRO A 389 -10.14 8.70 -21.21
N PRO A 390 -10.47 8.21 -20.00
CA PRO A 390 -10.66 9.07 -18.84
C PRO A 390 -9.43 9.97 -18.61
N SER A 391 -9.69 11.25 -18.47
CA SER A 391 -8.67 12.25 -18.13
C SER A 391 -9.31 13.34 -17.29
N TYR A 392 -8.52 14.14 -16.57
CA TYR A 392 -9.05 15.21 -15.74
C TYR A 392 -9.75 16.33 -16.55
N VAL A 393 -9.50 16.43 -17.85
CA VAL A 393 -10.16 17.39 -18.77
C VAL A 393 -11.47 16.88 -19.33
N SER A 394 -11.81 15.62 -19.10
CA SER A 394 -13.08 15.00 -19.54
C SER A 394 -14.04 14.98 -18.36
N ASP A 395 -15.24 15.50 -18.55
CA ASP A 395 -16.28 15.45 -17.50
C ASP A 395 -16.90 14.03 -17.47
N ILE A 396 -16.23 13.13 -16.77
CA ILE A 396 -16.59 11.74 -16.64
C ILE A 396 -16.91 11.45 -15.18
N VAL A 397 -18.07 10.84 -14.94
CA VAL A 397 -18.47 10.37 -13.61
C VAL A 397 -18.40 8.86 -13.58
N THR A 398 -17.56 8.33 -12.68
CA THR A 398 -17.44 6.89 -12.45
C THR A 398 -18.10 6.50 -11.13
N ASP A 399 -18.97 5.51 -11.14
CA ASP A 399 -19.60 4.95 -9.95
C ASP A 399 -19.75 3.42 -10.02
N PHE A 400 -20.07 2.83 -8.87
CA PHE A 400 -20.42 1.41 -8.76
C PHE A 400 -21.93 1.27 -8.67
N TRP A 401 -22.53 0.68 -9.68
CA TRP A 401 -23.97 0.49 -9.77
C TRP A 401 -24.37 -0.95 -9.44
N GLU A 402 -25.30 -1.11 -8.49
CA GLU A 402 -25.78 -2.40 -7.99
C GLU A 402 -27.20 -2.73 -8.53
N GLY A 403 -27.74 -1.89 -9.42
CA GLY A 403 -29.08 -2.07 -10.03
C GLY A 403 -30.22 -1.60 -9.14
N GLU A 404 -29.96 -0.68 -8.20
CA GLU A 404 -30.92 -0.18 -7.22
C GLU A 404 -32.09 0.60 -7.82
N ASP A 405 -31.87 1.23 -8.96
CA ASP A 405 -32.86 2.04 -9.71
C ASP A 405 -33.47 1.32 -10.92
N ASP A 406 -32.77 0.31 -11.51
CA ASP A 406 -33.24 -0.47 -12.66
C ASP A 406 -32.61 -1.88 -12.65
N ARG A 407 -33.29 -2.78 -11.96
CA ARG A 407 -32.82 -4.17 -11.82
C ARG A 407 -32.82 -4.95 -13.11
N GLU A 408 -33.82 -4.73 -13.97
CA GLU A 408 -33.92 -5.45 -15.25
C GLU A 408 -32.80 -5.07 -16.21
N ARG A 409 -32.46 -3.77 -16.25
CA ARG A 409 -31.32 -3.26 -17.01
C ARG A 409 -30.00 -3.77 -16.45
N PHE A 410 -29.85 -3.77 -15.13
CA PHE A 410 -28.66 -4.30 -14.46
C PHE A 410 -28.43 -5.77 -14.85
N ASP A 411 -29.43 -6.62 -14.72
CA ASP A 411 -29.32 -8.05 -15.00
C ASP A 411 -28.93 -8.33 -16.47
N ARG A 412 -29.43 -7.55 -17.40
CA ARG A 412 -29.03 -7.64 -18.83
C ARG A 412 -27.57 -7.26 -19.00
N LEU A 413 -27.18 -6.07 -18.51
CA LEU A 413 -25.81 -5.57 -18.63
C LEU A 413 -24.82 -6.45 -17.87
N TRP A 414 -25.25 -7.06 -16.77
CA TRP A 414 -24.43 -8.03 -16.03
C TRP A 414 -24.06 -9.24 -16.90
N ILE A 415 -25.00 -9.75 -17.68
CA ILE A 415 -24.74 -10.85 -18.61
C ILE A 415 -23.84 -10.37 -19.76
N ASP A 416 -24.16 -9.23 -20.35
CA ASP A 416 -23.45 -8.70 -21.52
C ASP A 416 -22.00 -8.32 -21.22
N THR A 417 -21.69 -7.90 -19.96
CA THR A 417 -20.34 -7.53 -19.51
C THR A 417 -19.49 -8.69 -19.03
N GLU A 418 -19.96 -9.94 -19.15
CA GLU A 418 -19.21 -11.12 -18.65
C GLU A 418 -17.77 -11.20 -19.19
N LYS A 419 -17.55 -10.82 -20.45
CA LYS A 419 -16.25 -10.97 -21.13
C LYS A 419 -15.64 -9.67 -21.61
N VAL A 420 -16.46 -8.68 -21.91
CA VAL A 420 -16.05 -7.42 -22.53
C VAL A 420 -16.85 -6.26 -21.96
N PRO A 421 -16.29 -5.04 -21.90
CA PRO A 421 -17.07 -3.85 -21.59
C PRO A 421 -18.21 -3.65 -22.59
N VAL A 422 -19.33 -3.12 -22.12
CA VAL A 422 -20.49 -2.74 -22.93
C VAL A 422 -20.67 -1.23 -22.86
N TRP A 423 -21.23 -0.64 -23.89
CA TRP A 423 -21.50 0.80 -23.89
C TRP A 423 -22.89 1.09 -24.45
N THR A 424 -23.45 2.20 -24.00
CA THR A 424 -24.72 2.75 -24.47
C THR A 424 -24.53 4.25 -24.77
N THR A 425 -25.41 4.78 -25.62
CA THR A 425 -25.47 6.22 -25.90
C THR A 425 -26.71 6.84 -25.27
N ALA A 426 -26.83 8.17 -25.31
CA ALA A 426 -28.06 8.85 -24.90
C ALA A 426 -29.33 8.38 -25.64
N ALA A 427 -29.17 7.80 -26.82
CA ALA A 427 -30.31 7.24 -27.60
C ALA A 427 -30.77 5.87 -27.11
N ASP A 428 -29.94 5.16 -26.33
CA ASP A 428 -30.19 3.82 -25.79
C ASP A 428 -30.74 3.87 -24.35
N ASN A 429 -30.72 5.05 -23.76
CA ASN A 429 -31.19 5.37 -22.40
C ASN A 429 -32.56 6.07 -22.51
#